data_59cb72dae860bf0e7f2129390a18beb0
#
_entry.id   59cb72dae860bf0e7f2129390a18beb0
#
_cell.length_a   1.000
_cell.length_b   1.000
_cell.length_c   1.000
_cell.angle_alpha   90.00
_cell.angle_beta   90.00
_cell.angle_gamma   90.00
#
_symmetry.space_group_name_H-M   'P 1'
#
loop_
_entity.id
_entity.type
_entity.pdbx_description
1 polymer ?
#
loop_
_entity_poly.entity_id
_entity_poly.type
_entity_poly.pdbx_seq_one_letter_code
_entity_poly.pdbx_strand_id
1 'polypeptide(L)'
;MGLLIDGVWHDQWYDTKASGGAFVRSTAKFRNWITKDGSAGPSGEAGFPAELGRYHLYVSHACPWAHRALIFRALKGLNDHISVSVVHPDMLSDGWTFETDEHGATGDTLYGLPFARDIYIKADPEISGRVTVPILWDKQRETVVSNESSEIIRMFNSAFDALTGNTADYWPEEMRQSIEEVNARIYDTINNGVYKSGFATTQAAYDAAVGPLFDSLEWVEQILSENRYLMGDVLTEADWRLFTTLVRFDPVYHLHFKCNRKRIVDYPNLWAHTRELYQVPGVAETVNMQHIVRHYHYSHETINPNRIIPTNPVLDFLEPHGRG
;
A
#
# COMPACT_ATOMS: atom_id res chain seq x y z
N MET A 1 1.82 -9.74 13.31
CA MET A 1 2.90 -9.17 12.44
C MET A 1 4.20 -9.25 13.23
N GLY A 2 5.18 -9.94 12.72
CA GLY A 2 6.46 -10.14 13.39
C GLY A 2 7.64 -9.48 12.67
N LEU A 3 8.83 -9.84 13.11
CA LEU A 3 10.08 -9.40 12.50
C LEU A 3 11.08 -10.55 12.47
N LEU A 4 12.05 -10.43 11.60
CA LEU A 4 13.25 -11.26 11.58
C LEU A 4 14.34 -10.56 12.40
N ILE A 5 15.11 -11.34 13.15
CA ILE A 5 16.36 -10.93 13.80
C ILE A 5 17.39 -11.99 13.41
N ASP A 6 18.41 -11.59 12.66
CA ASP A 6 19.44 -12.47 12.12
C ASP A 6 18.86 -13.74 11.47
N GLY A 7 17.84 -13.51 10.59
CA GLY A 7 17.11 -14.56 9.88
C GLY A 7 16.11 -15.37 10.71
N VAL A 8 16.03 -15.16 12.03
CA VAL A 8 15.10 -15.88 12.91
C VAL A 8 13.81 -15.11 13.09
N TRP A 9 12.67 -15.80 12.91
CA TRP A 9 11.33 -15.20 13.07
C TRP A 9 10.95 -15.00 14.52
N HIS A 10 10.43 -13.79 14.83
CA HIS A 10 9.86 -13.42 16.11
C HIS A 10 8.46 -12.85 15.90
N ASP A 11 7.44 -13.47 16.52
CA ASP A 11 6.10 -12.89 16.57
C ASP A 11 6.06 -11.76 17.61
N GLN A 12 6.49 -10.58 17.17
CA GLN A 12 6.59 -9.41 18.02
C GLN A 12 5.98 -8.19 17.34
N TRP A 13 4.94 -7.65 17.96
CA TRP A 13 4.29 -6.41 17.52
C TRP A 13 5.21 -5.19 17.73
N TYR A 14 4.79 -4.04 17.25
CA TYR A 14 5.47 -2.77 17.51
C TYR A 14 5.43 -2.43 19.00
N ASP A 15 6.56 -1.96 19.55
CA ASP A 15 6.63 -1.50 20.94
C ASP A 15 6.11 -0.06 21.04
N THR A 16 4.82 0.07 21.36
CA THR A 16 4.19 1.38 21.58
C THR A 16 4.48 1.95 22.95
N LYS A 17 5.00 1.15 23.92
CA LYS A 17 5.34 1.65 25.26
C LYS A 17 6.53 2.59 25.20
N ALA A 18 7.56 2.24 24.43
CA ALA A 18 8.77 3.06 24.25
C ALA A 18 8.46 4.41 23.59
N SER A 19 7.35 4.52 22.83
CA SER A 19 6.93 5.74 22.14
C SER A 19 5.75 6.47 22.81
N GLY A 20 5.49 6.25 24.09
CA GLY A 20 4.40 6.91 24.82
C GLY A 20 2.99 6.55 24.32
N GLY A 21 2.86 5.38 23.72
CA GLY A 21 1.60 4.88 23.16
C GLY A 21 1.44 5.13 21.65
N ALA A 22 2.40 5.79 21.00
CA ALA A 22 2.33 6.09 19.59
C ALA A 22 2.80 4.91 18.72
N PHE A 23 2.15 4.72 17.56
CA PHE A 23 2.62 3.79 16.54
C PHE A 23 3.72 4.45 15.70
N VAL A 24 4.90 3.82 15.65
CA VAL A 24 6.05 4.26 14.87
C VAL A 24 6.43 3.18 13.85
N ARG A 25 6.39 3.54 12.56
CA ARG A 25 6.69 2.61 11.47
C ARG A 25 8.20 2.52 11.22
N SER A 26 8.72 1.30 11.04
CA SER A 26 10.11 1.08 10.60
C SER A 26 10.28 1.37 9.10
N THR A 27 11.49 1.73 8.70
CA THR A 27 11.87 1.92 7.29
C THR A 27 12.04 0.61 6.56
N ALA A 28 11.81 0.64 5.24
CA ALA A 28 12.07 -0.48 4.33
C ALA A 28 13.59 -0.78 4.24
N LYS A 29 13.95 -2.06 4.13
CA LYS A 29 15.35 -2.52 4.09
C LYS A 29 15.91 -2.64 2.69
N PHE A 30 15.12 -3.14 1.76
CA PHE A 30 15.52 -3.30 0.36
C PHE A 30 15.11 -2.07 -0.43
N ARG A 31 16.10 -1.38 -1.02
CA ARG A 31 15.91 -0.08 -1.69
C ARG A 31 16.66 -0.01 -3.03
N ASN A 32 16.82 -1.14 -3.73
CA ASN A 32 17.32 -1.16 -5.10
C ASN A 32 16.24 -0.71 -6.08
N TRP A 33 16.65 -0.38 -7.31
CA TRP A 33 15.77 0.14 -8.33
C TRP A 33 15.84 -0.67 -9.62
N ILE A 34 14.68 -0.90 -10.23
CA ILE A 34 14.63 -1.25 -11.65
C ILE A 34 14.78 0.05 -12.43
N THR A 35 15.76 0.07 -13.32
CA THR A 35 15.98 1.17 -14.27
C THR A 35 15.97 0.64 -15.69
N LYS A 36 15.79 1.52 -16.66
CA LYS A 36 15.73 1.15 -18.09
C LYS A 36 16.91 0.29 -18.55
N ASP A 37 18.11 0.59 -18.06
CA ASP A 37 19.37 -0.02 -18.48
C ASP A 37 20.09 -0.82 -17.39
N GLY A 38 19.50 -0.91 -16.18
CA GLY A 38 20.09 -1.57 -15.03
C GLY A 38 21.14 -0.75 -14.29
N SER A 39 21.27 0.55 -14.59
CA SER A 39 22.06 1.48 -13.79
C SER A 39 21.50 1.60 -12.37
N ALA A 40 22.32 2.07 -11.43
CA ALA A 40 21.84 2.36 -10.08
C ALA A 40 20.76 3.46 -10.11
N GLY A 41 19.70 3.29 -9.34
CA GLY A 41 18.69 4.32 -9.12
C GLY A 41 19.13 5.33 -8.04
N PRO A 42 18.17 6.10 -7.48
CA PRO A 42 18.45 7.06 -6.40
C PRO A 42 19.01 6.40 -5.14
N SER A 43 18.78 5.11 -4.95
CA SER A 43 19.29 4.31 -3.83
C SER A 43 19.63 2.89 -4.30
N GLY A 44 20.45 2.18 -3.50
CA GLY A 44 20.83 0.79 -3.76
C GLY A 44 21.89 0.62 -4.86
N GLU A 45 21.97 -0.60 -5.38
CA GLU A 45 22.99 -1.04 -6.33
C GLU A 45 22.40 -1.14 -7.75
N ALA A 46 23.30 -1.10 -8.76
CA ALA A 46 22.97 -1.41 -10.15
C ALA A 46 22.72 -2.92 -10.37
N GLY A 47 22.17 -3.26 -11.54
CA GLY A 47 22.00 -4.65 -11.99
C GLY A 47 20.56 -5.15 -12.07
N PHE A 48 19.59 -4.23 -12.05
CA PHE A 48 18.17 -4.52 -12.21
C PHE A 48 17.60 -3.80 -13.44
N PRO A 49 17.98 -4.21 -14.68
CA PRO A 49 17.40 -3.63 -15.89
C PRO A 49 15.93 -3.99 -16.03
N ALA A 50 15.15 -3.10 -16.64
CA ALA A 50 13.78 -3.41 -17.02
C ALA A 50 13.77 -4.52 -18.07
N GLU A 51 13.18 -5.65 -17.73
CA GLU A 51 13.02 -6.82 -18.61
C GLU A 51 11.61 -7.41 -18.38
N LEU A 52 10.92 -7.70 -19.49
CA LEU A 52 9.60 -8.34 -19.43
C LEU A 52 9.73 -9.78 -18.90
N GLY A 53 8.86 -10.14 -17.97
CA GLY A 53 8.83 -11.48 -17.38
C GLY A 53 9.90 -11.75 -16.31
N ARG A 54 10.85 -10.83 -16.06
CA ARG A 54 11.93 -11.02 -15.07
C ARG A 54 11.46 -10.87 -13.63
N TYR A 55 10.57 -9.94 -13.38
CA TYR A 55 10.19 -9.55 -12.01
C TYR A 55 8.91 -10.23 -11.55
N HIS A 56 8.75 -10.31 -10.24
CA HIS A 56 7.59 -10.83 -9.56
C HIS A 56 7.22 -9.94 -8.37
N LEU A 57 5.93 -9.82 -8.07
CA LEU A 57 5.43 -8.97 -7.00
C LEU A 57 4.68 -9.82 -5.98
N TYR A 58 5.14 -9.84 -4.73
CA TYR A 58 4.40 -10.42 -3.61
C TYR A 58 3.57 -9.34 -2.93
N VAL A 59 2.28 -9.57 -2.76
CA VAL A 59 1.33 -8.58 -2.26
C VAL A 59 0.33 -9.18 -1.29
N SER A 60 -0.32 -8.31 -0.52
CA SER A 60 -1.61 -8.56 0.09
C SER A 60 -2.64 -7.61 -0.52
N HIS A 61 -3.78 -8.11 -0.93
CA HIS A 61 -4.89 -7.25 -1.37
C HIS A 61 -5.42 -6.34 -0.25
N ALA A 62 -5.23 -6.73 1.00
CA ALA A 62 -5.60 -5.90 2.15
C ALA A 62 -4.67 -4.70 2.34
N CYS A 63 -3.37 -4.83 1.99
CA CYS A 63 -2.35 -3.83 2.28
C CYS A 63 -2.45 -2.61 1.34
N PRO A 64 -2.64 -1.37 1.86
CA PRO A 64 -2.70 -0.19 1.01
C PRO A 64 -1.37 0.14 0.33
N TRP A 65 -0.25 -0.25 0.94
CA TRP A 65 1.09 -0.05 0.36
C TRP A 65 1.31 -0.97 -0.85
N ALA A 66 0.95 -2.25 -0.74
CA ALA A 66 1.00 -3.19 -1.86
C ALA A 66 0.00 -2.84 -2.97
N HIS A 67 -1.16 -2.28 -2.59
CA HIS A 67 -2.19 -1.85 -3.54
C HIS A 67 -1.67 -0.76 -4.50
N ARG A 68 -0.80 0.16 -4.04
CA ARG A 68 -0.13 1.14 -4.92
C ARG A 68 0.60 0.46 -6.07
N ALA A 69 1.39 -0.59 -5.76
CA ALA A 69 2.14 -1.33 -6.77
C ALA A 69 1.23 -2.09 -7.74
N LEU A 70 0.11 -2.66 -7.27
CA LEU A 70 -0.90 -3.29 -8.13
C LEU A 70 -1.56 -2.31 -9.09
N ILE A 71 -1.92 -1.11 -8.60
CA ILE A 71 -2.48 -0.04 -9.43
C ILE A 71 -1.49 0.35 -10.55
N PHE A 72 -0.25 0.66 -10.21
CA PHE A 72 0.75 1.06 -11.22
C PHE A 72 1.08 -0.09 -12.18
N ARG A 73 1.08 -1.34 -11.71
CA ARG A 73 1.20 -2.52 -12.58
C ARG A 73 0.08 -2.56 -13.64
N ALA A 74 -1.17 -2.26 -13.25
CA ALA A 74 -2.30 -2.20 -14.16
C ALA A 74 -2.21 -0.99 -15.10
N LEU A 75 -2.04 0.22 -14.55
CA LEU A 75 -1.98 1.47 -15.31
C LEU A 75 -0.87 1.49 -16.36
N LYS A 76 0.25 0.81 -16.11
CA LYS A 76 1.42 0.78 -16.98
C LYS A 76 1.46 -0.44 -17.92
N GLY A 77 0.37 -1.24 -17.94
CA GLY A 77 0.28 -2.41 -18.82
C GLY A 77 1.25 -3.53 -18.46
N LEU A 78 1.61 -3.66 -17.17
CA LEU A 78 2.58 -4.64 -16.70
C LEU A 78 1.94 -5.95 -16.21
N ASN A 79 0.63 -6.14 -16.38
CA ASN A 79 -0.10 -7.31 -15.86
C ASN A 79 0.42 -8.65 -16.43
N ASP A 80 0.80 -8.67 -17.69
CA ASP A 80 1.34 -9.88 -18.34
C ASP A 80 2.87 -10.01 -18.19
N HIS A 81 3.53 -8.99 -17.62
CA HIS A 81 4.99 -8.89 -17.59
C HIS A 81 5.60 -9.00 -16.20
N ILE A 82 4.83 -8.67 -15.17
CA ILE A 82 5.23 -8.83 -13.77
C ILE A 82 4.20 -9.74 -13.11
N SER A 83 4.58 -10.98 -12.83
CA SER A 83 3.70 -11.96 -12.18
C SER A 83 3.46 -11.58 -10.71
N VAL A 84 2.39 -12.11 -10.11
CA VAL A 84 1.96 -11.76 -8.74
C VAL A 84 1.69 -13.02 -7.93
N SER A 85 2.15 -13.01 -6.68
CA SER A 85 1.69 -13.91 -5.62
C SER A 85 0.97 -13.12 -4.54
N VAL A 86 -0.18 -13.60 -4.12
CA VAL A 86 -1.02 -12.95 -3.11
C VAL A 86 -1.01 -13.78 -1.83
N VAL A 87 -0.58 -13.16 -0.72
CA VAL A 87 -0.62 -13.78 0.61
C VAL A 87 -2.06 -13.92 1.11
N HIS A 88 -2.24 -14.84 2.07
CA HIS A 88 -3.50 -15.00 2.78
C HIS A 88 -3.85 -13.70 3.54
N PRO A 89 -5.14 -13.29 3.62
CA PRO A 89 -5.53 -12.08 4.34
C PRO A 89 -5.32 -12.14 5.85
N ASP A 90 -5.39 -13.32 6.45
CA ASP A 90 -5.20 -13.50 7.89
C ASP A 90 -3.70 -13.45 8.23
N MET A 91 -3.29 -12.39 8.90
CA MET A 91 -1.91 -12.20 9.36
C MET A 91 -1.83 -12.41 10.87
N LEU A 92 -1.53 -13.64 11.29
CA LEU A 92 -1.48 -14.04 12.69
C LEU A 92 -0.03 -14.17 13.19
N SER A 93 0.24 -15.17 14.09
CA SER A 93 1.56 -15.42 14.70
C SER A 93 2.69 -15.64 13.68
N ASP A 94 2.36 -16.27 12.55
CA ASP A 94 3.31 -16.52 11.46
C ASP A 94 3.51 -15.35 10.50
N GLY A 95 2.83 -14.23 10.75
CA GLY A 95 2.84 -13.09 9.84
C GLY A 95 2.06 -13.38 8.55
N TRP A 96 2.58 -12.95 7.41
CA TRP A 96 1.98 -13.23 6.11
C TRP A 96 2.29 -14.66 5.67
N THR A 97 1.23 -15.46 5.45
CA THR A 97 1.30 -16.84 4.96
C THR A 97 0.92 -16.93 3.49
N PHE A 98 1.31 -18.01 2.83
CA PHE A 98 0.91 -18.34 1.46
C PHE A 98 -0.17 -19.45 1.42
N GLU A 99 -1.00 -19.55 2.46
CA GLU A 99 -2.19 -20.41 2.45
C GLU A 99 -3.17 -19.96 1.36
N THR A 100 -3.95 -20.89 0.80
CA THR A 100 -4.80 -20.66 -0.39
C THR A 100 -6.27 -20.99 -0.15
N ASP A 101 -6.68 -21.19 1.08
CA ASP A 101 -8.05 -21.52 1.47
C ASP A 101 -9.00 -20.31 1.51
N GLU A 102 -8.48 -19.09 1.27
CA GLU A 102 -9.29 -17.89 1.10
C GLU A 102 -9.29 -17.45 -0.38
N HIS A 103 -10.47 -17.12 -0.90
CA HIS A 103 -10.64 -16.70 -2.30
C HIS A 103 -9.82 -15.42 -2.60
N GLY A 104 -8.94 -15.49 -3.61
CA GLY A 104 -8.04 -14.41 -4.01
C GLY A 104 -6.63 -14.52 -3.43
N ALA A 105 -6.37 -15.42 -2.47
CA ALA A 105 -5.02 -15.83 -2.11
C ALA A 105 -4.50 -16.85 -3.14
N THR A 106 -3.26 -16.67 -3.62
CA THR A 106 -2.68 -17.52 -4.67
C THR A 106 -1.61 -18.48 -4.17
N GLY A 107 -1.14 -18.28 -2.94
CA GLY A 107 0.08 -18.90 -2.48
C GLY A 107 1.33 -18.30 -3.13
N ASP A 108 2.51 -18.83 -2.80
CA ASP A 108 3.75 -18.50 -3.50
C ASP A 108 3.83 -19.31 -4.81
N THR A 109 3.62 -18.62 -5.93
CA THR A 109 3.58 -19.23 -7.26
C THR A 109 4.97 -19.45 -7.88
N LEU A 110 6.05 -18.99 -7.23
CA LEU A 110 7.41 -19.16 -7.72
C LEU A 110 8.13 -20.35 -7.08
N TYR A 111 8.09 -20.44 -5.76
CA TYR A 111 8.92 -21.39 -5.00
C TYR A 111 8.08 -22.34 -4.13
N GLY A 112 6.78 -22.08 -3.97
CA GLY A 112 5.92 -22.87 -3.09
C GLY A 112 6.25 -22.73 -1.61
N LEU A 113 6.86 -21.62 -1.19
CA LEU A 113 7.21 -21.34 0.19
C LEU A 113 5.96 -21.09 1.04
N PRO A 114 5.93 -21.46 2.31
CA PRO A 114 4.76 -21.30 3.16
C PRO A 114 4.54 -19.87 3.69
N PHE A 115 5.62 -19.06 3.80
CA PHE A 115 5.57 -17.76 4.46
C PHE A 115 6.31 -16.66 3.67
N ALA A 116 5.80 -15.42 3.74
CA ALA A 116 6.48 -14.28 3.13
C ALA A 116 7.87 -14.00 3.77
N ARG A 117 8.08 -14.37 5.04
CA ARG A 117 9.40 -14.29 5.70
C ARG A 117 10.47 -15.13 4.99
N ASP A 118 10.08 -16.24 4.38
CA ASP A 118 11.02 -17.13 3.68
C ASP A 118 11.57 -16.50 2.41
N ILE A 119 10.81 -15.60 1.78
CA ILE A 119 11.27 -14.76 0.65
C ILE A 119 12.36 -13.79 1.12
N TYR A 120 12.20 -13.18 2.31
CA TYR A 120 13.21 -12.31 2.90
C TYR A 120 14.49 -13.08 3.25
N ILE A 121 14.35 -14.26 3.91
CA ILE A 121 15.47 -15.14 4.27
C ILE A 121 16.19 -15.67 3.02
N LYS A 122 15.44 -15.97 1.93
CA LYS A 122 16.04 -16.37 0.66
C LYS A 122 16.88 -15.26 0.03
N ALA A 123 16.47 -14.00 0.18
CA ALA A 123 17.24 -12.85 -0.31
C ALA A 123 18.47 -12.54 0.55
N ASP A 124 18.33 -12.65 1.87
CA ASP A 124 19.37 -12.38 2.86
C ASP A 124 19.13 -13.26 4.10
N PRO A 125 19.92 -14.35 4.28
CA PRO A 125 19.75 -15.27 5.41
C PRO A 125 19.94 -14.64 6.79
N GLU A 126 20.66 -13.53 6.91
CA GLU A 126 20.92 -12.81 8.16
C GLU A 126 20.06 -11.55 8.32
N ILE A 127 19.02 -11.39 7.47
CA ILE A 127 18.16 -10.20 7.49
C ILE A 127 17.56 -9.95 8.87
N SER A 128 17.63 -8.68 9.30
CA SER A 128 16.93 -8.20 10.49
C SER A 128 15.97 -7.05 10.10
N GLY A 129 14.67 -7.23 10.37
CA GLY A 129 13.65 -6.25 10.04
C GLY A 129 12.23 -6.80 9.97
N ARG A 130 11.26 -5.92 9.73
CA ARG A 130 9.85 -6.30 9.56
C ARG A 130 9.62 -6.97 8.21
N VAL A 131 8.87 -8.07 8.22
CA VAL A 131 8.39 -8.72 6.99
C VAL A 131 7.13 -8.01 6.52
N THR A 132 7.24 -7.26 5.44
CA THR A 132 6.17 -6.42 4.90
C THR A 132 5.90 -6.72 3.43
N VAL A 133 4.76 -6.30 2.93
CA VAL A 133 4.39 -6.29 1.51
C VAL A 133 4.07 -4.86 1.08
N PRO A 134 4.35 -4.48 -0.19
CA PRO A 134 4.79 -5.28 -1.33
C PRO A 134 6.25 -5.73 -1.20
N ILE A 135 6.59 -6.83 -1.91
CA ILE A 135 7.96 -7.25 -2.16
C ILE A 135 8.15 -7.34 -3.67
N LEU A 136 9.01 -6.51 -4.24
CA LEU A 136 9.41 -6.61 -5.64
C LEU A 136 10.63 -7.52 -5.73
N TRP A 137 10.47 -8.67 -6.39
CA TRP A 137 11.44 -9.75 -6.48
C TRP A 137 12.05 -9.84 -7.87
N ASP A 138 13.35 -10.05 -7.95
CA ASP A 138 14.07 -10.38 -9.19
C ASP A 138 14.27 -11.90 -9.28
N LYS A 139 13.61 -12.55 -10.23
CA LYS A 139 13.68 -14.00 -10.44
C LYS A 139 15.04 -14.47 -10.96
N GLN A 140 15.82 -13.59 -11.64
CA GLN A 140 17.15 -13.96 -12.16
C GLN A 140 18.22 -13.90 -11.08
N ARG A 141 18.18 -12.87 -10.22
CA ARG A 141 19.14 -12.70 -9.12
C ARG A 141 18.70 -13.38 -7.83
N GLU A 142 17.47 -13.89 -7.79
CA GLU A 142 16.84 -14.47 -6.62
C GLU A 142 16.98 -13.61 -5.36
N THR A 143 16.64 -12.32 -5.50
CA THR A 143 16.71 -11.35 -4.41
C THR A 143 15.57 -10.34 -4.45
N VAL A 144 15.34 -9.66 -3.34
CA VAL A 144 14.40 -8.54 -3.26
C VAL A 144 15.04 -7.30 -3.89
N VAL A 145 14.36 -6.72 -4.87
CA VAL A 145 14.73 -5.42 -5.44
C VAL A 145 14.38 -4.32 -4.45
N SER A 146 13.10 -4.23 -4.09
CA SER A 146 12.59 -3.21 -3.16
C SER A 146 11.35 -3.72 -2.42
N ASN A 147 11.17 -3.25 -1.18
CA ASN A 147 9.94 -3.38 -0.41
C ASN A 147 9.38 -2.00 0.01
N GLU A 148 9.79 -0.93 -0.69
CA GLU A 148 9.26 0.42 -0.51
C GLU A 148 8.29 0.79 -1.63
N SER A 149 7.01 0.86 -1.28
CA SER A 149 5.93 1.05 -2.27
C SER A 149 6.03 2.34 -3.05
N SER A 150 6.49 3.43 -2.43
CA SER A 150 6.65 4.74 -3.09
C SER A 150 7.72 4.72 -4.17
N GLU A 151 8.73 3.86 -4.05
CA GLU A 151 9.78 3.67 -5.06
C GLU A 151 9.35 2.67 -6.14
N ILE A 152 8.68 1.58 -5.72
CA ILE A 152 8.15 0.58 -6.67
C ILE A 152 7.23 1.22 -7.71
N ILE A 153 6.32 2.11 -7.28
CA ILE A 153 5.42 2.79 -8.23
C ILE A 153 6.20 3.68 -9.22
N ARG A 154 7.29 4.32 -8.81
CA ARG A 154 8.13 5.15 -9.68
C ARG A 154 8.96 4.31 -10.64
N MET A 155 9.43 3.13 -10.21
CA MET A 155 10.04 2.15 -11.11
C MET A 155 9.06 1.72 -12.21
N PHE A 156 7.82 1.38 -11.82
CA PHE A 156 6.78 0.96 -12.77
C PHE A 156 6.34 2.13 -13.67
N ASN A 157 6.34 3.36 -13.17
CA ASN A 157 5.94 4.56 -13.90
C ASN A 157 6.78 4.81 -15.16
N SER A 158 8.08 4.47 -15.18
CA SER A 158 8.95 4.88 -16.27
C SER A 158 9.94 3.83 -16.79
N ALA A 159 10.37 2.87 -15.96
CA ALA A 159 11.44 1.95 -16.36
C ALA A 159 11.07 1.06 -17.54
N PHE A 160 9.80 0.71 -17.69
CA PHE A 160 9.30 -0.23 -18.69
C PHE A 160 8.68 0.43 -19.93
N ASP A 161 8.63 1.74 -20.02
CA ASP A 161 7.97 2.49 -21.10
C ASP A 161 8.40 2.06 -22.50
N ALA A 162 9.70 1.87 -22.70
CA ALA A 162 10.23 1.42 -23.98
C ALA A 162 9.83 -0.02 -24.35
N LEU A 163 9.46 -0.84 -23.38
CA LEU A 163 9.08 -2.24 -23.55
C LEU A 163 7.57 -2.41 -23.75
N THR A 164 6.77 -1.62 -23.04
CA THR A 164 5.30 -1.69 -23.10
C THR A 164 4.68 -0.71 -24.10
N GLY A 165 5.43 0.33 -24.49
CA GLY A 165 4.90 1.45 -25.28
C GLY A 165 3.99 2.40 -24.50
N ASN A 166 3.80 2.15 -23.21
CA ASN A 166 2.94 2.99 -22.34
C ASN A 166 3.79 4.07 -21.66
N THR A 167 3.70 5.29 -22.16
CA THR A 167 4.48 6.45 -21.71
C THR A 167 3.69 7.39 -20.78
N ALA A 168 2.51 6.96 -20.27
CA ALA A 168 1.77 7.74 -19.28
C ALA A 168 2.66 7.98 -18.05
N ASP A 169 2.80 9.25 -17.66
CA ASP A 169 3.67 9.66 -16.56
C ASP A 169 2.85 10.26 -15.41
N TYR A 170 2.88 9.58 -14.27
CA TYR A 170 2.21 10.00 -13.05
C TYR A 170 3.13 10.73 -12.07
N TRP A 171 4.40 10.98 -12.47
CA TRP A 171 5.38 11.72 -11.68
C TRP A 171 6.23 12.64 -12.59
N PRO A 172 5.57 13.53 -13.38
CA PRO A 172 6.22 14.38 -14.36
C PRO A 172 7.22 15.33 -13.70
N GLU A 173 8.36 15.54 -14.36
CA GLU A 173 9.53 16.21 -13.80
C GLU A 173 9.21 17.61 -13.27
N GLU A 174 8.44 18.36 -14.01
CA GLU A 174 8.05 19.73 -13.68
C GLU A 174 7.14 19.86 -12.45
N MET A 175 6.48 18.78 -12.06
CA MET A 175 5.55 18.74 -10.91
C MET A 175 6.12 18.04 -9.68
N ARG A 176 7.32 17.44 -9.77
CA ARG A 176 7.88 16.58 -8.70
C ARG A 176 7.92 17.26 -7.35
N GLN A 177 8.38 18.51 -7.30
CA GLN A 177 8.46 19.23 -6.03
C GLN A 177 7.07 19.37 -5.37
N SER A 178 6.07 19.82 -6.12
CA SER A 178 4.70 19.99 -5.60
C SER A 178 4.08 18.65 -5.21
N ILE A 179 4.32 17.59 -6.00
CA ILE A 179 3.88 16.22 -5.69
C ILE A 179 4.50 15.75 -4.37
N GLU A 180 5.80 16.00 -4.13
CA GLU A 180 6.48 15.59 -2.88
C GLU A 180 5.92 16.35 -1.67
N GLU A 181 5.62 17.63 -1.79
CA GLU A 181 5.03 18.44 -0.72
C GLU A 181 3.65 17.89 -0.32
N VAL A 182 2.79 17.61 -1.30
CA VAL A 182 1.47 17.01 -1.09
C VAL A 182 1.61 15.59 -0.51
N ASN A 183 2.50 14.78 -1.09
CA ASN A 183 2.77 13.42 -0.63
C ASN A 183 3.26 13.38 0.83
N ALA A 184 4.13 14.30 1.23
CA ALA A 184 4.65 14.36 2.60
C ALA A 184 3.53 14.56 3.61
N ARG A 185 2.62 15.52 3.36
CA ARG A 185 1.45 15.76 4.22
C ARG A 185 0.51 14.56 4.24
N ILE A 186 0.10 14.06 3.07
CA ILE A 186 -0.82 12.92 2.95
C ILE A 186 -0.22 11.67 3.62
N TYR A 187 1.06 11.40 3.40
CA TYR A 187 1.74 10.25 4.00
C TYR A 187 1.70 10.30 5.52
N ASP A 188 2.09 11.43 6.11
CA ASP A 188 2.19 11.54 7.57
C ASP A 188 0.82 11.56 8.25
N THR A 189 -0.13 12.35 7.70
CA THR A 189 -1.38 12.66 8.40
C THR A 189 -2.56 11.80 7.95
N ILE A 190 -2.58 11.27 6.72
CA ILE A 190 -3.66 10.43 6.21
C ILE A 190 -3.21 8.97 6.12
N ASN A 191 -2.23 8.64 5.25
CA ASN A 191 -1.87 7.24 5.04
C ASN A 191 -1.31 6.56 6.30
N ASN A 192 -0.43 7.21 7.05
CA ASN A 192 0.00 6.75 8.37
C ASN A 192 -0.94 7.22 9.48
N GLY A 193 -1.64 8.32 9.31
CA GLY A 193 -2.54 8.89 10.31
C GLY A 193 -3.60 7.90 10.76
N VAL A 194 -4.21 7.14 9.84
CA VAL A 194 -5.18 6.09 10.18
C VAL A 194 -4.56 4.99 11.04
N TYR A 195 -3.30 4.61 10.77
CA TYR A 195 -2.57 3.63 11.58
C TYR A 195 -2.13 4.20 12.93
N LYS A 196 -1.63 5.45 12.95
CA LYS A 196 -1.30 6.15 14.19
C LYS A 196 -2.51 6.24 15.12
N SER A 197 -3.70 6.53 14.58
CA SER A 197 -4.96 6.55 15.32
C SER A 197 -5.38 5.16 15.79
N GLY A 198 -5.36 4.18 14.89
CA GLY A 198 -5.87 2.82 15.15
C GLY A 198 -5.03 2.03 16.15
N PHE A 199 -3.72 2.17 16.09
CA PHE A 199 -2.77 1.45 16.96
C PHE A 199 -2.30 2.27 18.15
N ALA A 200 -2.84 3.47 18.38
CA ALA A 200 -2.59 4.23 19.60
C ALA A 200 -3.00 3.42 20.84
N THR A 201 -2.14 3.36 21.84
CA THR A 201 -2.39 2.68 23.11
C THR A 201 -2.60 3.64 24.29
N THR A 202 -2.59 4.96 24.02
CA THR A 202 -2.96 6.01 24.98
C THR A 202 -3.89 7.02 24.31
N GLN A 203 -4.74 7.69 25.12
CA GLN A 203 -5.64 8.74 24.62
C GLN A 203 -4.83 9.89 23.97
N ALA A 204 -3.74 10.31 24.60
CA ALA A 204 -2.90 11.39 24.10
C ALA A 204 -2.29 11.07 22.73
N ALA A 205 -1.85 9.82 22.49
CA ALA A 205 -1.33 9.41 21.20
C ALA A 205 -2.43 9.33 20.11
N TYR A 206 -3.63 8.91 20.49
CA TYR A 206 -4.79 8.91 19.60
C TYR A 206 -5.18 10.34 19.20
N ASP A 207 -5.34 11.25 20.18
CA ASP A 207 -5.72 12.64 19.94
C ASP A 207 -4.70 13.37 19.06
N ALA A 208 -3.41 13.12 19.29
CA ALA A 208 -2.32 13.68 18.49
C ALA A 208 -2.32 13.19 17.02
N ALA A 209 -2.93 12.04 16.74
CA ALA A 209 -3.01 11.47 15.40
C ALA A 209 -4.32 11.81 14.68
N VAL A 210 -5.46 11.70 15.36
CA VAL A 210 -6.79 11.82 14.73
C VAL A 210 -7.13 13.26 14.35
N GLY A 211 -6.66 14.26 15.09
CA GLY A 211 -6.83 15.68 14.74
C GLY A 211 -6.23 16.00 13.36
N PRO A 212 -4.89 15.89 13.21
CA PRO A 212 -4.21 16.13 11.93
C PRO A 212 -4.72 15.29 10.76
N LEU A 213 -5.23 14.06 11.02
CA LEU A 213 -5.88 13.24 10.00
C LEU A 213 -7.09 13.96 9.39
N PHE A 214 -8.03 14.40 10.22
CA PHE A 214 -9.24 15.04 9.73
C PHE A 214 -8.98 16.45 9.18
N ASP A 215 -8.04 17.21 9.77
CA ASP A 215 -7.62 18.50 9.22
C ASP A 215 -7.03 18.34 7.80
N SER A 216 -6.37 17.23 7.53
CA SER A 216 -5.83 16.94 6.21
C SER A 216 -6.86 16.38 5.25
N LEU A 217 -7.87 15.65 5.71
CA LEU A 217 -9.01 15.26 4.87
C LEU A 217 -9.85 16.48 4.45
N GLU A 218 -10.10 17.43 5.36
CA GLU A 218 -10.77 18.71 5.02
C GLU A 218 -9.92 19.53 4.03
N TRP A 219 -8.61 19.58 4.19
CA TRP A 219 -7.71 20.24 3.26
C TRP A 219 -7.75 19.61 1.86
N VAL A 220 -7.76 18.27 1.76
CA VAL A 220 -7.91 17.57 0.48
C VAL A 220 -9.27 17.83 -0.13
N GLU A 221 -10.35 17.81 0.67
CA GLU A 221 -11.71 18.11 0.22
C GLU A 221 -11.76 19.50 -0.42
N GLN A 222 -11.09 20.51 0.20
CA GLN A 222 -11.01 21.86 -0.35
C GLN A 222 -10.25 21.89 -1.68
N ILE A 223 -9.11 21.22 -1.80
CA ILE A 223 -8.36 21.13 -3.08
C ILE A 223 -9.25 20.55 -4.18
N LEU A 224 -9.92 19.44 -3.88
CA LEU A 224 -10.76 18.73 -4.84
C LEU A 224 -12.09 19.44 -5.16
N SER A 225 -12.49 20.46 -4.39
CA SER A 225 -13.62 21.32 -4.71
C SER A 225 -13.29 22.34 -5.81
N GLU A 226 -12.02 22.64 -6.00
CA GLU A 226 -11.52 23.63 -6.96
C GLU A 226 -10.79 22.98 -8.14
N ASN A 227 -10.32 21.74 -7.97
CA ASN A 227 -9.50 21.02 -8.94
C ASN A 227 -10.03 19.59 -9.17
N ARG A 228 -9.78 19.05 -10.36
CA ARG A 228 -10.15 17.66 -10.66
C ARG A 228 -9.29 16.67 -9.86
N TYR A 229 -8.00 16.91 -9.74
CA TYR A 229 -7.04 16.08 -9.02
C TYR A 229 -6.23 16.90 -8.03
N LEU A 230 -5.39 16.25 -7.23
CA LEU A 230 -4.55 16.93 -6.25
C LEU A 230 -3.57 17.92 -6.86
N MET A 231 -3.20 17.71 -8.13
CA MET A 231 -2.30 18.56 -8.91
C MET A 231 -3.05 19.29 -10.05
N GLY A 232 -4.22 19.84 -9.76
CA GLY A 232 -5.04 20.55 -10.75
C GLY A 232 -5.77 19.59 -11.69
N ASP A 233 -5.52 19.69 -12.99
CA ASP A 233 -6.12 18.82 -14.01
C ASP A 233 -5.27 17.58 -14.34
N VAL A 234 -4.14 17.40 -13.66
CA VAL A 234 -3.19 16.31 -13.93
C VAL A 234 -3.30 15.22 -12.87
N LEU A 235 -3.68 14.02 -13.30
CA LEU A 235 -3.69 12.84 -12.45
C LEU A 235 -2.25 12.36 -12.18
N THR A 236 -1.86 12.31 -10.90
CA THR A 236 -0.49 11.99 -10.48
C THR A 236 -0.42 10.87 -9.46
N GLU A 237 0.82 10.46 -9.10
CA GLU A 237 1.03 9.48 -8.03
C GLU A 237 0.45 9.94 -6.68
N ALA A 238 0.28 11.25 -6.45
CA ALA A 238 -0.29 11.76 -5.21
C ALA A 238 -1.74 11.29 -5.04
N ASP A 239 -2.53 11.32 -6.11
CA ASP A 239 -3.90 10.83 -6.13
C ASP A 239 -3.95 9.32 -5.85
N TRP A 240 -3.10 8.54 -6.51
CA TRP A 240 -3.03 7.10 -6.34
C TRP A 240 -2.57 6.68 -4.93
N ARG A 241 -1.62 7.41 -4.35
CA ARG A 241 -1.14 7.16 -2.97
C ARG A 241 -2.21 7.47 -1.94
N LEU A 242 -3.05 8.48 -2.18
CA LEU A 242 -4.21 8.82 -1.36
C LEU A 242 -5.33 7.78 -1.52
N PHE A 243 -5.66 7.41 -2.76
CA PHE A 243 -6.76 6.50 -3.11
C PHE A 243 -6.75 5.20 -2.28
N THR A 244 -5.58 4.60 -2.12
CA THR A 244 -5.47 3.32 -1.40
C THR A 244 -5.92 3.40 0.07
N THR A 245 -5.84 4.59 0.68
CA THR A 245 -6.39 4.84 2.01
C THR A 245 -7.88 5.14 1.95
N LEU A 246 -8.32 5.97 1.00
CA LEU A 246 -9.73 6.37 0.88
C LEU A 246 -10.66 5.18 0.64
N VAL A 247 -10.30 4.26 -0.27
CA VAL A 247 -11.11 3.08 -0.58
C VAL A 247 -11.29 2.13 0.62
N ARG A 248 -10.40 2.21 1.61
CA ARG A 248 -10.42 1.43 2.87
C ARG A 248 -11.05 2.18 4.04
N PHE A 249 -11.28 3.48 3.90
CA PHE A 249 -11.57 4.33 5.05
C PHE A 249 -12.89 3.95 5.71
N ASP A 250 -13.98 3.98 4.98
CA ASP A 250 -15.31 3.72 5.51
C ASP A 250 -15.51 2.26 5.94
N PRO A 251 -15.07 1.24 5.16
CA PRO A 251 -15.26 -0.16 5.55
C PRO A 251 -14.34 -0.60 6.70
N VAL A 252 -13.21 0.10 6.93
CA VAL A 252 -12.21 -0.34 7.91
C VAL A 252 -11.85 0.76 8.89
N TYR A 253 -11.21 1.84 8.44
CA TYR A 253 -10.56 2.78 9.34
C TYR A 253 -11.54 3.56 10.20
N HIS A 254 -12.72 3.86 9.68
CA HIS A 254 -13.79 4.55 10.40
C HIS A 254 -14.20 3.78 11.66
N LEU A 255 -14.46 2.48 11.54
CA LEU A 255 -14.86 1.65 12.67
C LEU A 255 -13.66 1.10 13.45
N HIS A 256 -12.80 0.34 12.76
CA HIS A 256 -11.75 -0.46 13.39
C HIS A 256 -10.64 0.40 14.00
N PHE A 257 -10.24 1.46 13.31
CA PHE A 257 -9.21 2.38 13.76
C PHE A 257 -9.74 3.63 14.46
N LYS A 258 -11.04 3.69 14.73
CA LYS A 258 -11.69 4.82 15.42
C LYS A 258 -11.50 6.16 14.69
N CYS A 259 -11.30 6.15 13.36
CA CYS A 259 -11.24 7.36 12.53
C CYS A 259 -12.67 7.82 12.20
N ASN A 260 -13.51 8.04 13.21
CA ASN A 260 -14.97 8.04 13.09
C ASN A 260 -15.63 9.42 13.21
N ARG A 261 -14.88 10.52 13.05
CA ARG A 261 -15.44 11.88 13.04
C ARG A 261 -16.36 12.09 11.84
N LYS A 262 -15.96 11.60 10.66
CA LYS A 262 -16.68 11.73 9.39
C LYS A 262 -16.25 10.63 8.43
N ARG A 263 -17.16 10.08 7.62
CA ARG A 263 -16.86 9.06 6.60
C ARG A 263 -16.44 9.71 5.30
N ILE A 264 -15.77 8.99 4.42
CA ILE A 264 -15.42 9.51 3.09
C ILE A 264 -16.68 9.82 2.26
N VAL A 265 -17.72 9.00 2.37
CA VAL A 265 -19.01 9.27 1.69
C VAL A 265 -19.68 10.59 2.13
N ASP A 266 -19.32 11.15 3.26
CA ASP A 266 -19.84 12.42 3.78
C ASP A 266 -19.02 13.63 3.27
N TYR A 267 -17.97 13.42 2.48
CA TYR A 267 -17.15 14.42 1.80
C TYR A 267 -17.47 14.40 0.29
N PRO A 268 -18.23 15.33 -0.25
CA PRO A 268 -18.70 15.24 -1.63
C PRO A 268 -17.59 15.13 -2.68
N ASN A 269 -16.50 15.88 -2.53
CA ASN A 269 -15.40 15.89 -3.51
C ASN A 269 -14.45 14.69 -3.30
N LEU A 270 -14.09 14.34 -2.06
CA LEU A 270 -13.30 13.15 -1.77
C LEU A 270 -14.01 11.88 -2.22
N TRP A 271 -15.33 11.77 -1.97
CA TRP A 271 -16.10 10.61 -2.41
C TRP A 271 -16.18 10.51 -3.92
N ALA A 272 -16.45 11.65 -4.60
CA ALA A 272 -16.47 11.70 -6.06
C ALA A 272 -15.10 11.35 -6.66
N HIS A 273 -14.00 11.89 -6.11
CA HIS A 273 -12.63 11.56 -6.52
C HIS A 273 -12.31 10.07 -6.29
N THR A 274 -12.73 9.50 -5.17
CA THR A 274 -12.50 8.07 -4.89
C THR A 274 -13.21 7.19 -5.91
N ARG A 275 -14.45 7.52 -6.30
CA ARG A 275 -15.18 6.81 -7.35
C ARG A 275 -14.55 7.00 -8.73
N GLU A 276 -14.13 8.21 -9.07
CA GLU A 276 -13.43 8.48 -10.31
C GLU A 276 -12.19 7.59 -10.48
N LEU A 277 -11.34 7.53 -9.44
CA LEU A 277 -10.14 6.71 -9.47
C LEU A 277 -10.44 5.21 -9.51
N TYR A 278 -11.48 4.77 -8.78
CA TYR A 278 -11.92 3.38 -8.82
C TYR A 278 -12.38 2.96 -10.22
N GLN A 279 -13.01 3.87 -10.97
CA GLN A 279 -13.56 3.63 -12.32
C GLN A 279 -12.50 3.77 -13.44
N VAL A 280 -11.26 4.13 -13.13
CA VAL A 280 -10.16 4.08 -14.11
C VAL A 280 -9.94 2.63 -14.53
N PRO A 281 -9.88 2.33 -15.86
CA PRO A 281 -9.72 0.97 -16.35
C PRO A 281 -8.56 0.22 -15.70
N GLY A 282 -8.81 -0.98 -15.19
CA GLY A 282 -7.84 -1.85 -14.52
C GLY A 282 -7.65 -1.56 -13.02
N VAL A 283 -8.25 -0.52 -12.45
CA VAL A 283 -8.11 -0.19 -11.03
C VAL A 283 -9.10 -0.97 -10.16
N ALA A 284 -10.36 -1.10 -10.57
CA ALA A 284 -11.37 -1.84 -9.82
C ALA A 284 -10.93 -3.28 -9.51
N GLU A 285 -10.27 -3.94 -10.47
CA GLU A 285 -9.76 -5.30 -10.36
C GLU A 285 -8.60 -5.43 -9.34
N THR A 286 -7.99 -4.33 -8.93
CA THR A 286 -6.97 -4.32 -7.88
C THR A 286 -7.56 -4.25 -6.47
N VAL A 287 -8.87 -3.99 -6.34
CA VAL A 287 -9.57 -3.85 -5.06
C VAL A 287 -10.26 -5.17 -4.68
N ASN A 288 -9.76 -5.83 -3.67
CA ASN A 288 -10.43 -6.98 -3.06
C ASN A 288 -10.99 -6.58 -1.70
N MET A 289 -12.26 -6.17 -1.66
CA MET A 289 -12.91 -5.69 -0.45
C MET A 289 -13.03 -6.78 0.62
N GLN A 290 -13.19 -8.04 0.23
CA GLN A 290 -13.26 -9.18 1.15
C GLN A 290 -11.94 -9.34 1.92
N HIS A 291 -10.79 -9.34 1.22
CA HIS A 291 -9.48 -9.37 1.86
C HIS A 291 -9.22 -8.15 2.75
N ILE A 292 -9.62 -6.95 2.27
CA ILE A 292 -9.47 -5.70 3.04
C ILE A 292 -10.18 -5.83 4.39
N VAL A 293 -11.46 -6.14 4.35
CA VAL A 293 -12.28 -6.19 5.58
C VAL A 293 -11.84 -7.31 6.50
N ARG A 294 -11.64 -8.52 5.95
CA ARG A 294 -11.22 -9.68 6.73
C ARG A 294 -9.90 -9.42 7.44
N HIS A 295 -8.87 -8.98 6.70
CA HIS A 295 -7.55 -8.74 7.28
C HIS A 295 -7.58 -7.84 8.51
N TYR A 296 -8.17 -6.66 8.38
CA TYR A 296 -8.15 -5.70 9.49
C TYR A 296 -8.93 -6.18 10.70
N HIS A 297 -10.14 -6.70 10.49
CA HIS A 297 -10.98 -7.11 11.61
C HIS A 297 -10.56 -8.45 12.23
N TYR A 298 -9.97 -9.34 11.45
CA TYR A 298 -9.58 -10.67 11.92
C TYR A 298 -8.15 -10.73 12.49
N SER A 299 -7.21 -9.97 11.93
CA SER A 299 -5.78 -10.09 12.26
C SER A 299 -5.30 -9.21 13.42
N HIS A 300 -6.05 -8.17 13.78
CA HIS A 300 -5.65 -7.22 14.83
C HIS A 300 -6.30 -7.53 16.18
N GLU A 301 -5.83 -8.60 16.83
CA GLU A 301 -6.37 -9.10 18.10
C GLU A 301 -6.37 -8.04 19.22
N THR A 302 -5.38 -7.14 19.24
CA THR A 302 -5.32 -6.05 20.24
C THR A 302 -6.44 -5.02 20.09
N ILE A 303 -7.07 -4.93 18.92
CA ILE A 303 -8.18 -4.03 18.63
C ILE A 303 -9.52 -4.79 18.66
N ASN A 304 -9.54 -5.99 18.07
CA ASN A 304 -10.71 -6.83 17.94
C ASN A 304 -10.42 -8.26 18.43
N PRO A 305 -10.38 -8.50 19.75
CA PRO A 305 -9.94 -9.76 20.33
C PRO A 305 -10.84 -10.95 19.96
N ASN A 306 -12.10 -10.71 19.67
CA ASN A 306 -13.05 -11.76 19.28
C ASN A 306 -13.05 -12.04 17.76
N ARG A 307 -12.24 -11.31 16.97
CA ARG A 307 -12.11 -11.48 15.51
C ARG A 307 -13.44 -11.43 14.75
N ILE A 308 -14.43 -10.69 15.26
CA ILE A 308 -15.73 -10.52 14.61
C ILE A 308 -15.56 -9.59 13.42
N ILE A 309 -15.93 -10.06 12.24
CA ILE A 309 -15.95 -9.27 11.02
C ILE A 309 -17.31 -8.56 10.95
N PRO A 310 -17.36 -7.22 10.96
CA PRO A 310 -18.62 -6.49 10.97
C PRO A 310 -19.33 -6.56 9.61
N THR A 311 -20.65 -6.34 9.62
CA THR A 311 -21.39 -6.05 8.38
C THR A 311 -20.97 -4.67 7.89
N ASN A 312 -20.34 -4.62 6.73
CA ASN A 312 -19.84 -3.37 6.18
C ASN A 312 -20.91 -2.52 5.52
N PRO A 313 -20.67 -1.19 5.40
CA PRO A 313 -21.53 -0.35 4.59
C PRO A 313 -21.49 -0.81 3.12
N VAL A 314 -22.64 -0.74 2.45
CA VAL A 314 -22.69 -0.91 1.00
C VAL A 314 -22.19 0.40 0.37
N LEU A 315 -21.05 0.34 -0.29
CA LEU A 315 -20.43 1.47 -0.99
C LEU A 315 -20.52 1.20 -2.50
N ASP A 316 -21.23 2.04 -3.22
CA ASP A 316 -21.32 1.94 -4.68
C ASP A 316 -20.21 2.78 -5.34
N PHE A 317 -19.05 2.14 -5.56
CA PHE A 317 -17.93 2.77 -6.27
C PHE A 317 -18.17 2.94 -7.77
N LEU A 318 -19.22 2.32 -8.34
CA LEU A 318 -19.57 2.41 -9.76
C LEU A 318 -20.62 3.50 -10.05
N GLU A 319 -21.22 4.07 -9.02
CA GLU A 319 -22.10 5.23 -9.19
C GLU A 319 -21.35 6.36 -9.94
N PRO A 320 -22.00 7.09 -10.87
CA PRO A 320 -21.34 8.16 -11.60
C PRO A 320 -20.66 9.17 -10.67
N HIS A 321 -19.38 9.45 -10.90
CA HIS A 321 -18.61 10.34 -10.04
C HIS A 321 -18.87 11.84 -10.27
N GLY A 322 -19.39 12.23 -11.45
CA GLY A 322 -19.78 13.60 -11.76
C GLY A 322 -18.61 14.59 -11.92
N ARG A 323 -17.40 14.12 -12.18
CA ARG A 323 -16.16 14.92 -12.24
C ARG A 323 -15.61 15.06 -13.67
N GLY A 324 -16.48 15.34 -14.63
CA GLY A 324 -16.11 15.62 -16.02
C GLY A 324 -16.27 14.45 -16.98
#